data_fe2c914aa442053fab76fba867e89c06
#
_entry.id   fe2c914aa442053fab76fba867e89c06
#
_cell.length_a   1.000
_cell.length_b   1.000
_cell.length_c   1.000
_cell.angle_alpha   90.00
_cell.angle_beta   90.00
_cell.angle_gamma   90.00
#
_symmetry.space_group_name_H-M   'P 1'
#
loop_
_entity.id
_entity.type
_entity.pdbx_description
1 polymer ?
#
loop_
_entity_poly.entity_id
_entity_poly.type
_entity_poly.pdbx_seq_one_letter_code
_entity_poly.pdbx_strand_id
1 'polypeptide(L)'
;MRLKLALALALAAGTSGLAAQDKPARPTFGADGTVHVPAFDLPASELSSPEARAAQAARAKMAGGIPPNDIPVDVMRRGLEMMLAPQVAEMRKLYAVDIVDQPIDGVPTRIVKPHGRDFDHTRLLVNLHGGGFSMCADACALLESIPIAALGNFEVVTINYRMGPEAQHPAALEDIEKVYRRLLPHHKASSIGIYGCSAGGALSAQIAAWLPRHGLPQPGALGIFGAGGVRFMSGDSAYVTAYTDGSFPPPLKPGEVRADMSRGYFSAANKDDPVLSPALHPDMIAKFPPTLLITGTRAMDMSPAVVTNSALIKAHVPSTLIVGEGMGHCYIYQSNLPEARDAHQAIVDFFRANLK
;
A
#
# COMPACT_ATOMS: atom_id res chain seq x y z
N MET A 1 76.32 32.96 -50.28
CA MET A 1 74.96 33.43 -50.45
C MET A 1 74.04 32.38 -50.01
N ARG A 2 73.56 32.36 -48.78
CA ARG A 2 72.58 31.34 -48.26
C ARG A 2 71.44 32.17 -47.62
N LEU A 3 70.26 32.02 -48.25
CA LEU A 3 69.01 32.62 -47.83
C LEU A 3 68.45 31.78 -46.69
N LYS A 4 68.21 32.31 -45.50
CA LYS A 4 67.48 31.65 -44.41
C LYS A 4 66.07 32.17 -44.43
N LEU A 5 65.11 31.29 -44.74
CA LEU A 5 63.69 31.53 -44.60
C LEU A 5 63.32 31.21 -43.18
N ALA A 6 62.84 32.14 -42.40
CA ALA A 6 62.30 31.89 -41.08
C ALA A 6 60.78 31.80 -41.20
N LEU A 7 60.24 30.60 -40.87
CA LEU A 7 58.83 30.32 -40.80
C LEU A 7 58.37 30.59 -39.37
N ALA A 8 57.57 31.63 -39.17
CA ALA A 8 56.96 31.90 -37.87
C ALA A 8 55.61 31.14 -37.74
N LEU A 9 55.58 30.09 -36.88
CA LEU A 9 54.38 29.43 -36.52
C LEU A 9 53.70 30.23 -35.41
N ALA A 10 52.52 30.84 -35.67
CA ALA A 10 51.67 31.41 -34.64
C ALA A 10 50.84 30.29 -34.00
N LEU A 11 51.18 29.89 -32.77
CA LEU A 11 50.34 29.09 -31.91
C LEU A 11 49.18 29.94 -31.39
N ALA A 12 48.00 29.78 -31.96
CA ALA A 12 46.75 30.25 -31.34
C ALA A 12 46.42 29.34 -30.18
N ALA A 13 46.72 29.72 -28.95
CA ALA A 13 46.27 29.06 -27.74
C ALA A 13 44.78 29.34 -27.56
N GLY A 14 43.95 28.47 -28.10
CA GLY A 14 42.54 28.42 -27.77
C GLY A 14 42.40 27.91 -26.34
N THR A 15 42.20 28.80 -25.38
CA THR A 15 41.75 28.46 -24.03
C THR A 15 40.29 28.03 -24.11
N SER A 16 40.08 26.74 -24.40
CA SER A 16 38.79 26.10 -24.11
C SER A 16 38.61 26.15 -22.61
N GLY A 17 37.84 27.09 -22.13
CA GLY A 17 37.36 27.11 -20.76
C GLY A 17 36.59 25.80 -20.49
N LEU A 18 37.26 24.84 -19.90
CA LEU A 18 36.57 23.74 -19.22
C LEU A 18 35.69 24.40 -18.16
N ALA A 19 34.41 24.52 -18.43
CA ALA A 19 33.43 24.83 -17.41
C ALA A 19 33.69 23.86 -16.26
N ALA A 20 34.06 24.40 -15.10
CA ALA A 20 34.20 23.61 -13.90
C ALA A 20 32.85 22.90 -13.72
N GLN A 21 32.83 21.58 -13.90
CA GLN A 21 31.67 20.79 -13.54
C GLN A 21 31.48 21.03 -12.04
N ASP A 22 30.41 21.72 -11.68
CA ASP A 22 30.03 21.89 -10.29
C ASP A 22 29.96 20.49 -9.68
N LYS A 23 30.84 20.26 -8.68
CA LYS A 23 30.80 19.00 -7.95
C LYS A 23 29.39 18.83 -7.40
N PRO A 24 28.78 17.67 -7.60
CA PRO A 24 27.41 17.45 -7.08
C PRO A 24 27.40 17.78 -5.60
N ALA A 25 26.42 18.59 -5.21
CA ALA A 25 26.24 18.96 -3.82
C ALA A 25 26.12 17.71 -2.95
N ARG A 26 26.84 17.67 -1.83
CA ARG A 26 26.82 16.52 -0.90
C ARG A 26 25.77 16.74 0.19
N PRO A 27 25.16 15.67 0.70
CA PRO A 27 24.32 15.77 1.89
C PRO A 27 25.08 16.39 3.06
N THR A 28 24.38 17.21 3.84
CA THR A 28 24.89 17.73 5.12
C THR A 28 24.08 17.16 6.28
N PHE A 29 24.67 17.12 7.47
CA PHE A 29 24.08 16.47 8.63
C PHE A 29 23.89 17.47 9.77
N GLY A 30 22.68 17.53 10.31
CA GLY A 30 22.37 18.27 11.52
C GLY A 30 22.89 17.53 12.77
N ALA A 31 23.06 18.26 13.86
CA ALA A 31 23.48 17.69 15.15
C ALA A 31 22.47 16.72 15.75
N ASP A 32 21.21 16.81 15.34
CA ASP A 32 20.08 15.95 15.71
C ASP A 32 19.95 14.69 14.81
N GLY A 33 20.89 14.50 13.87
CA GLY A 33 20.84 13.42 12.88
C GLY A 33 20.00 13.73 11.62
N THR A 34 19.44 14.92 11.50
CA THR A 34 18.74 15.36 10.27
C THR A 34 19.71 15.36 9.10
N VAL A 35 19.31 14.77 7.99
CA VAL A 35 20.07 14.76 6.73
C VAL A 35 19.43 15.76 5.76
N HIS A 36 20.20 16.77 5.34
CA HIS A 36 19.80 17.69 4.29
C HIS A 36 20.29 17.16 2.95
N VAL A 37 19.38 16.57 2.18
CA VAL A 37 19.68 16.00 0.87
C VAL A 37 19.50 17.08 -0.20
N PRO A 38 20.54 17.38 -1.00
CA PRO A 38 20.39 18.30 -2.13
C PRO A 38 19.47 17.70 -3.19
N ALA A 39 18.91 18.55 -4.03
CA ALA A 39 18.09 18.09 -5.15
C ALA A 39 18.90 17.14 -6.05
N PHE A 40 18.26 16.05 -6.46
CA PHE A 40 18.81 15.07 -7.38
C PHE A 40 17.70 14.46 -8.25
N ASP A 41 18.07 13.93 -9.40
CA ASP A 41 17.16 13.20 -10.28
C ASP A 41 17.19 11.71 -9.90
N LEU A 42 16.01 11.12 -9.69
CA LEU A 42 15.83 9.70 -9.48
C LEU A 42 15.23 9.07 -10.74
N PRO A 43 16.02 8.40 -11.58
CA PRO A 43 15.49 7.74 -12.78
C PRO A 43 14.56 6.59 -12.42
N ALA A 44 13.76 6.13 -13.40
CA ALA A 44 13.02 4.88 -13.27
C ALA A 44 14.01 3.73 -12.99
N SER A 45 13.60 2.78 -12.13
CA SER A 45 14.48 1.65 -11.79
C SER A 45 14.73 0.78 -13.01
N GLU A 46 15.97 0.50 -13.29
CA GLU A 46 16.41 -0.42 -14.36
C GLU A 46 16.06 -1.89 -14.08
N LEU A 47 15.80 -2.20 -12.79
CA LEU A 47 15.41 -3.54 -12.34
C LEU A 47 13.90 -3.79 -12.41
N SER A 48 13.09 -2.75 -12.67
CA SER A 48 11.65 -2.93 -12.89
C SER A 48 11.35 -3.28 -14.36
N SER A 49 10.16 -3.87 -14.61
CA SER A 49 9.74 -4.23 -15.96
C SER A 49 9.65 -3.02 -16.91
N PRO A 50 9.71 -3.21 -18.22
CA PRO A 50 9.45 -2.14 -19.19
C PRO A 50 8.07 -1.51 -18.99
N GLU A 51 7.05 -2.31 -18.65
CA GLU A 51 5.70 -1.89 -18.38
C GLU A 51 5.63 -0.99 -17.14
N ALA A 52 6.35 -1.35 -16.08
CA ALA A 52 6.43 -0.53 -14.86
C ALA A 52 7.12 0.81 -15.12
N ARG A 53 8.21 0.82 -15.88
CA ARG A 53 8.88 2.07 -16.29
C ARG A 53 7.98 2.97 -17.14
N ALA A 54 7.23 2.37 -18.07
CA ALA A 54 6.25 3.11 -18.87
C ALA A 54 5.11 3.67 -18.02
N ALA A 55 4.61 2.91 -17.04
CA ALA A 55 3.59 3.36 -16.10
C ALA A 55 4.09 4.54 -15.23
N GLN A 56 5.33 4.48 -14.75
CA GLN A 56 5.96 5.60 -14.02
C GLN A 56 6.04 6.87 -14.87
N ALA A 57 6.47 6.75 -16.12
CA ALA A 57 6.54 7.87 -17.06
C ALA A 57 5.15 8.46 -17.35
N ALA A 58 4.11 7.62 -17.44
CA ALA A 58 2.73 8.08 -17.61
C ALA A 58 2.21 8.80 -16.35
N ARG A 59 2.54 8.30 -15.16
CA ARG A 59 2.17 8.90 -13.87
C ARG A 59 2.70 10.32 -13.69
N ALA A 60 3.91 10.58 -14.13
CA ALA A 60 4.52 11.92 -14.09
C ALA A 60 3.67 12.98 -14.80
N LYS A 61 2.86 12.59 -15.82
CA LYS A 61 1.94 13.48 -16.53
C LYS A 61 0.64 13.75 -15.75
N MET A 62 0.34 12.93 -14.75
CA MET A 62 -0.90 12.99 -13.94
C MET A 62 -0.62 13.50 -12.51
N ALA A 63 0.61 13.87 -12.19
CA ALA A 63 1.04 14.27 -10.86
C ALA A 63 0.25 15.49 -10.37
N GLY A 64 -0.85 15.23 -9.69
CA GLY A 64 -1.67 16.21 -8.99
C GLY A 64 -1.89 15.70 -7.57
N GLY A 65 -1.17 16.23 -6.62
CA GLY A 65 -1.12 15.82 -5.22
C GLY A 65 -2.45 15.37 -4.56
N ILE A 66 -2.40 15.13 -3.26
CA ILE A 66 -3.61 14.84 -2.45
C ILE A 66 -4.56 16.03 -2.59
N PRO A 67 -5.84 15.79 -2.93
CA PRO A 67 -6.83 16.87 -3.00
C PRO A 67 -6.90 17.67 -1.71
N PRO A 68 -7.09 18.99 -1.78
CA PRO A 68 -7.27 19.82 -0.59
C PRO A 68 -8.39 19.31 0.31
N ASN A 69 -8.28 19.57 1.62
CA ASN A 69 -9.28 19.14 2.62
C ASN A 69 -10.66 19.80 2.45
N ASP A 70 -10.75 20.88 1.70
CA ASP A 70 -11.97 21.62 1.41
C ASP A 70 -12.85 20.99 0.31
N ILE A 71 -12.31 20.00 -0.45
CA ILE A 71 -13.13 19.25 -1.41
C ILE A 71 -14.13 18.37 -0.65
N PRO A 72 -15.45 18.49 -0.94
CA PRO A 72 -16.46 17.63 -0.34
C PRO A 72 -16.13 16.14 -0.53
N VAL A 73 -16.32 15.35 0.53
CA VAL A 73 -15.93 13.93 0.53
C VAL A 73 -16.63 13.11 -0.53
N ASP A 74 -17.90 13.42 -0.81
CA ASP A 74 -18.69 12.74 -1.86
C ASP A 74 -18.15 13.04 -3.27
N VAL A 75 -17.61 14.24 -3.50
CA VAL A 75 -16.94 14.61 -4.76
C VAL A 75 -15.64 13.81 -4.91
N MET A 76 -14.86 13.71 -3.84
CA MET A 76 -13.64 12.90 -3.83
C MET A 76 -13.93 11.41 -4.05
N ARG A 77 -14.94 10.87 -3.38
CA ARG A 77 -15.37 9.46 -3.54
C ARG A 77 -15.71 9.19 -5.01
N ARG A 78 -16.60 9.98 -5.58
CA ARG A 78 -16.96 9.85 -7.02
C ARG A 78 -15.77 10.01 -7.95
N GLY A 79 -14.91 10.99 -7.70
CA GLY A 79 -13.70 11.22 -8.49
C GLY A 79 -12.75 10.03 -8.50
N LEU A 80 -12.50 9.44 -7.33
CA LEU A 80 -11.63 8.28 -7.20
C LEU A 80 -12.23 7.01 -7.84
N GLU A 81 -13.55 6.77 -7.64
CA GLU A 81 -14.24 5.65 -8.30
C GLU A 81 -14.17 5.77 -9.83
N MET A 82 -14.42 6.97 -10.39
CA MET A 82 -14.28 7.22 -11.84
C MET A 82 -12.85 7.05 -12.34
N MET A 83 -11.87 7.49 -11.57
CA MET A 83 -10.45 7.37 -11.93
C MET A 83 -9.99 5.90 -11.96
N LEU A 84 -10.50 5.07 -11.07
CA LEU A 84 -10.13 3.65 -10.98
C LEU A 84 -11.02 2.71 -11.83
N ALA A 85 -12.14 3.20 -12.34
CA ALA A 85 -13.06 2.39 -13.15
C ALA A 85 -12.40 1.69 -14.35
N PRO A 86 -11.45 2.30 -15.09
CA PRO A 86 -10.73 1.62 -16.18
C PRO A 86 -9.92 0.41 -15.67
N GLN A 87 -9.26 0.50 -14.52
CA GLN A 87 -8.51 -0.59 -13.92
C GLN A 87 -9.43 -1.73 -13.49
N VAL A 88 -10.59 -1.41 -12.88
CA VAL A 88 -11.61 -2.41 -12.54
C VAL A 88 -12.13 -3.12 -13.79
N ALA A 89 -12.41 -2.37 -14.86
CA ALA A 89 -12.84 -2.94 -16.13
C ALA A 89 -11.79 -3.89 -16.72
N GLU A 90 -10.51 -3.54 -16.62
CA GLU A 90 -9.43 -4.41 -17.08
C GLU A 90 -9.29 -5.67 -16.22
N MET A 91 -9.38 -5.55 -14.89
CA MET A 91 -9.41 -6.71 -13.99
C MET A 91 -10.54 -7.69 -14.35
N ARG A 92 -11.74 -7.17 -14.64
CA ARG A 92 -12.89 -7.99 -15.05
C ARG A 92 -12.70 -8.70 -16.40
N LYS A 93 -11.90 -8.15 -17.31
CA LYS A 93 -11.55 -8.82 -18.58
C LYS A 93 -10.55 -9.95 -18.37
N LEU A 94 -9.59 -9.73 -17.45
CA LEU A 94 -8.53 -10.71 -17.18
C LEU A 94 -9.02 -11.87 -16.31
N TYR A 95 -9.95 -11.62 -15.39
CA TYR A 95 -10.37 -12.55 -14.35
C TYR A 95 -11.89 -12.70 -14.33
N ALA A 96 -12.36 -13.89 -14.70
CA ALA A 96 -13.79 -14.19 -14.67
C ALA A 96 -14.26 -14.47 -13.24
N VAL A 97 -15.12 -13.60 -12.71
CA VAL A 97 -15.71 -13.70 -11.36
C VAL A 97 -17.18 -13.31 -11.36
N ASP A 98 -17.95 -13.92 -10.45
CA ASP A 98 -19.27 -13.46 -10.06
C ASP A 98 -19.17 -12.53 -8.87
N ILE A 99 -19.93 -11.43 -8.87
CA ILE A 99 -19.93 -10.42 -7.83
C ILE A 99 -21.37 -10.20 -7.39
N VAL A 100 -21.64 -10.40 -6.09
CA VAL A 100 -22.97 -10.26 -5.50
C VAL A 100 -22.91 -9.38 -4.26
N ASP A 101 -23.75 -8.36 -4.20
CA ASP A 101 -23.94 -7.57 -2.98
C ASP A 101 -24.80 -8.39 -2.00
N GLN A 102 -24.25 -8.66 -0.82
CA GLN A 102 -24.90 -9.49 0.20
C GLN A 102 -24.53 -8.97 1.59
N PRO A 103 -25.34 -8.09 2.20
CA PRO A 103 -25.07 -7.61 3.54
C PRO A 103 -24.96 -8.74 4.58
N ILE A 104 -23.99 -8.64 5.48
CA ILE A 104 -23.77 -9.59 6.57
C ILE A 104 -23.97 -8.85 7.90
N ASP A 105 -24.95 -9.27 8.69
CA ASP A 105 -25.32 -8.67 9.98
C ASP A 105 -25.51 -7.14 9.90
N GLY A 106 -26.13 -6.67 8.80
CA GLY A 106 -26.39 -5.26 8.55
C GLY A 106 -25.17 -4.45 8.06
N VAL A 107 -24.00 -5.07 7.96
CA VAL A 107 -22.81 -4.45 7.36
C VAL A 107 -22.87 -4.70 5.85
N PRO A 108 -22.75 -3.65 5.00
CA PRO A 108 -22.67 -3.85 3.55
C PRO A 108 -21.44 -4.69 3.20
N THR A 109 -21.65 -5.80 2.51
CA THR A 109 -20.59 -6.67 2.01
C THR A 109 -20.85 -7.07 0.58
N ARG A 110 -19.79 -7.48 -0.09
CA ARG A 110 -19.83 -7.99 -1.46
C ARG A 110 -19.09 -9.31 -1.51
N ILE A 111 -19.71 -10.30 -2.12
CA ILE A 111 -19.13 -11.63 -2.31
C ILE A 111 -18.56 -11.70 -3.72
N VAL A 112 -17.28 -12.02 -3.83
CA VAL A 112 -16.58 -12.22 -5.12
C VAL A 112 -16.16 -13.69 -5.22
N LYS A 113 -16.59 -14.37 -6.27
CA LYS A 113 -16.36 -15.81 -6.51
C LYS A 113 -15.84 -16.06 -7.92
N PRO A 114 -15.07 -17.12 -8.15
CA PRO A 114 -14.74 -17.58 -9.50
C PRO A 114 -16.02 -17.88 -10.31
N HIS A 115 -16.05 -17.38 -11.56
CA HIS A 115 -17.19 -17.61 -12.45
C HIS A 115 -17.15 -19.00 -13.09
N GLY A 116 -18.31 -19.67 -13.16
CA GLY A 116 -18.52 -20.86 -14.00
C GLY A 116 -17.75 -22.11 -13.59
N ARG A 117 -17.17 -22.13 -12.38
CA ARG A 117 -16.45 -23.31 -11.85
C ARG A 117 -16.70 -23.48 -10.36
N ASP A 118 -16.50 -24.70 -9.88
CA ASP A 118 -16.47 -24.97 -8.46
C ASP A 118 -15.26 -24.30 -7.81
N PHE A 119 -15.41 -23.82 -6.59
CA PHE A 119 -14.35 -23.12 -5.85
C PHE A 119 -14.12 -23.79 -4.48
N ASP A 120 -13.07 -23.39 -3.81
CA ASP A 120 -12.71 -23.91 -2.50
C ASP A 120 -13.67 -23.41 -1.42
N HIS A 121 -14.65 -24.23 -1.04
CA HIS A 121 -15.59 -23.90 0.03
C HIS A 121 -15.01 -24.05 1.44
N THR A 122 -13.81 -24.59 1.58
CA THR A 122 -13.16 -24.81 2.89
C THR A 122 -12.43 -23.58 3.37
N ARG A 123 -11.97 -22.73 2.46
CA ARG A 123 -11.21 -21.50 2.73
C ARG A 123 -12.00 -20.27 2.33
N LEU A 124 -11.96 -19.27 3.19
CA LEU A 124 -12.63 -17.99 2.98
C LEU A 124 -11.65 -16.85 3.14
N LEU A 125 -11.70 -15.86 2.26
CA LEU A 125 -10.94 -14.64 2.43
C LEU A 125 -11.86 -13.47 2.75
N VAL A 126 -11.43 -12.61 3.66
CA VAL A 126 -12.08 -11.34 3.99
C VAL A 126 -11.18 -10.23 3.51
N ASN A 127 -11.68 -9.41 2.61
CA ASN A 127 -10.99 -8.23 2.11
C ASN A 127 -11.47 -6.96 2.83
N LEU A 128 -10.51 -6.14 3.20
CA LEU A 128 -10.69 -4.81 3.76
C LEU A 128 -10.11 -3.82 2.76
N HIS A 129 -10.98 -3.05 2.10
CA HIS A 129 -10.54 -2.19 0.99
C HIS A 129 -9.66 -1.02 1.42
N GLY A 130 -8.84 -0.50 0.50
CA GLY A 130 -8.10 0.73 0.65
C GLY A 130 -8.98 1.99 0.61
N GLY A 131 -8.35 3.17 0.55
CA GLY A 131 -9.06 4.44 0.39
C GLY A 131 -9.00 5.40 1.58
N GLY A 132 -7.92 5.33 2.37
CA GLY A 132 -7.64 6.33 3.42
C GLY A 132 -8.68 6.42 4.52
N PHE A 133 -9.45 5.37 4.79
CA PHE A 133 -10.56 5.32 5.75
C PHE A 133 -11.73 6.27 5.44
N SER A 134 -11.83 6.78 4.22
CA SER A 134 -12.84 7.77 3.85
C SER A 134 -13.45 7.58 2.47
N MET A 135 -12.88 6.71 1.60
CA MET A 135 -13.28 6.58 0.20
C MET A 135 -12.99 5.19 -0.39
N CYS A 136 -13.31 4.98 -1.68
CA CYS A 136 -12.91 3.82 -2.50
C CYS A 136 -13.58 2.49 -2.10
N ALA A 137 -14.82 2.54 -1.63
CA ALA A 137 -15.54 1.34 -1.18
C ALA A 137 -15.83 0.33 -2.30
N ASP A 138 -15.94 0.78 -3.55
CA ASP A 138 -16.25 -0.06 -4.70
C ASP A 138 -15.01 -0.43 -5.49
N ALA A 139 -14.30 0.54 -6.06
CA ALA A 139 -13.17 0.26 -6.95
C ALA A 139 -12.02 -0.44 -6.24
N CYS A 140 -11.57 0.05 -5.07
CA CYS A 140 -10.49 -0.59 -4.33
C CYS A 140 -10.85 -2.02 -3.90
N ALA A 141 -12.08 -2.22 -3.39
CA ALA A 141 -12.57 -3.53 -3.01
C ALA A 141 -12.51 -4.54 -4.17
N LEU A 142 -12.90 -4.11 -5.38
CA LEU A 142 -12.86 -4.96 -6.57
C LEU A 142 -11.45 -5.19 -7.09
N LEU A 143 -10.58 -4.16 -7.09
CA LEU A 143 -9.19 -4.31 -7.49
C LEU A 143 -8.41 -5.27 -6.59
N GLU A 144 -8.77 -5.33 -5.30
CA GLU A 144 -8.15 -6.23 -4.32
C GLU A 144 -8.75 -7.64 -4.36
N SER A 145 -10.04 -7.80 -4.65
CA SER A 145 -10.72 -9.11 -4.52
C SER A 145 -10.81 -9.90 -5.82
N ILE A 146 -10.99 -9.25 -6.97
CA ILE A 146 -11.16 -9.95 -8.27
C ILE A 146 -9.98 -10.89 -8.59
N PRO A 147 -8.72 -10.43 -8.62
CA PRO A 147 -7.60 -11.28 -8.98
C PRO A 147 -7.41 -12.42 -7.97
N ILE A 148 -7.62 -12.15 -6.69
CA ILE A 148 -7.41 -13.13 -5.63
C ILE A 148 -8.50 -14.23 -5.66
N ALA A 149 -9.76 -13.86 -5.86
CA ALA A 149 -10.84 -14.82 -6.04
C ALA A 149 -10.59 -15.73 -7.25
N ALA A 150 -10.25 -15.14 -8.40
CA ALA A 150 -10.08 -15.88 -9.64
C ALA A 150 -8.84 -16.78 -9.62
N LEU A 151 -7.67 -16.26 -9.25
CA LEU A 151 -6.41 -17.02 -9.23
C LEU A 151 -6.36 -18.03 -8.09
N GLY A 152 -6.89 -17.65 -6.94
CA GLY A 152 -6.92 -18.47 -5.73
C GLY A 152 -7.97 -19.55 -5.73
N ASN A 153 -8.98 -19.42 -6.57
CA ASN A 153 -10.19 -20.21 -6.51
C ASN A 153 -10.90 -20.11 -5.14
N PHE A 154 -10.86 -18.91 -4.53
CA PHE A 154 -11.44 -18.62 -3.23
C PHE A 154 -12.75 -17.83 -3.35
N GLU A 155 -13.62 -17.99 -2.36
CA GLU A 155 -14.63 -16.98 -2.07
C GLU A 155 -13.96 -15.81 -1.30
N VAL A 156 -14.24 -14.58 -1.72
CA VAL A 156 -13.76 -13.37 -1.04
C VAL A 156 -14.96 -12.53 -0.60
N VAL A 157 -15.07 -12.29 0.70
CA VAL A 157 -16.02 -11.35 1.31
C VAL A 157 -15.33 -10.01 1.47
N THR A 158 -15.70 -9.03 0.65
CA THR A 158 -15.18 -7.67 0.81
C THR A 158 -16.15 -6.82 1.64
N ILE A 159 -15.64 -6.17 2.69
CA ILE A 159 -16.43 -5.42 3.67
C ILE A 159 -16.39 -3.93 3.33
N ASN A 160 -17.55 -3.31 3.11
CA ASN A 160 -17.70 -1.88 3.04
C ASN A 160 -17.95 -1.33 4.46
N TYR A 161 -16.86 -1.19 5.20
CA TYR A 161 -16.87 -0.75 6.59
C TYR A 161 -17.18 0.75 6.70
N ARG A 162 -17.68 1.19 7.87
CA ARG A 162 -17.96 2.60 8.17
C ARG A 162 -16.69 3.44 8.14
N MET A 163 -16.74 4.56 7.43
CA MET A 163 -15.63 5.45 7.14
C MET A 163 -15.87 6.86 7.66
N GLY A 164 -14.80 7.67 7.69
CA GLY A 164 -14.91 9.11 7.90
C GLY A 164 -15.45 9.85 6.66
N PRO A 165 -16.06 11.03 6.86
CA PRO A 165 -16.30 11.70 8.15
C PRO A 165 -17.53 11.20 8.92
N GLU A 166 -18.35 10.32 8.32
CA GLU A 166 -19.65 9.89 8.87
C GLU A 166 -19.48 9.03 10.13
N ALA A 167 -18.33 8.37 10.26
CA ALA A 167 -18.01 7.56 11.42
C ALA A 167 -16.56 7.80 11.88
N GLN A 168 -16.28 7.42 13.11
CA GLN A 168 -14.95 7.53 13.71
C GLN A 168 -14.46 6.18 14.22
N HIS A 169 -13.15 6.06 14.38
CA HIS A 169 -12.54 4.91 15.04
C HIS A 169 -13.20 4.66 16.41
N PRO A 170 -13.56 3.40 16.73
CA PRO A 170 -13.22 2.15 16.07
C PRO A 170 -14.29 1.57 15.10
N ALA A 171 -15.21 2.36 14.56
CA ALA A 171 -16.39 1.90 13.81
C ALA A 171 -16.07 0.85 12.72
N ALA A 172 -14.97 1.00 11.98
CA ALA A 172 -14.57 -0.01 10.99
C ALA A 172 -14.21 -1.36 11.64
N LEU A 173 -13.51 -1.33 12.78
CA LEU A 173 -13.16 -2.57 13.51
C LEU A 173 -14.41 -3.28 14.06
N GLU A 174 -15.39 -2.51 14.54
CA GLU A 174 -16.69 -3.06 14.97
C GLU A 174 -17.44 -3.73 13.81
N ASP A 175 -17.45 -3.12 12.63
CA ASP A 175 -18.08 -3.70 11.45
C ASP A 175 -17.36 -4.98 10.99
N ILE A 176 -16.03 -4.97 10.96
CA ILE A 176 -15.24 -6.14 10.63
C ILE A 176 -15.46 -7.26 11.65
N GLU A 177 -15.49 -6.94 12.94
CA GLU A 177 -15.79 -7.90 14.01
C GLU A 177 -17.17 -8.52 13.83
N LYS A 178 -18.21 -7.73 13.54
CA LYS A 178 -19.57 -8.22 13.29
C LYS A 178 -19.59 -9.25 12.16
N VAL A 179 -19.00 -8.91 11.03
CA VAL A 179 -18.90 -9.82 9.88
C VAL A 179 -18.12 -11.07 10.27
N TYR A 180 -16.97 -10.93 10.92
CA TYR A 180 -16.14 -12.06 11.35
C TYR A 180 -16.89 -13.00 12.29
N ARG A 181 -17.59 -12.47 13.31
CA ARG A 181 -18.44 -13.28 14.20
C ARG A 181 -19.51 -14.08 13.45
N ARG A 182 -20.07 -13.51 12.37
CA ARG A 182 -21.09 -14.16 11.57
C ARG A 182 -20.52 -15.25 10.66
N LEU A 183 -19.25 -15.18 10.31
CA LEU A 183 -18.56 -16.20 9.50
C LEU A 183 -18.11 -17.41 10.33
N LEU A 184 -17.75 -17.23 11.59
CA LEU A 184 -17.21 -18.28 12.47
C LEU A 184 -18.10 -19.53 12.65
N PRO A 185 -19.46 -19.46 12.69
CA PRO A 185 -20.29 -20.67 12.73
C PRO A 185 -20.20 -21.55 11.48
N HIS A 186 -19.77 -20.99 10.35
CA HIS A 186 -19.70 -21.66 9.05
C HIS A 186 -18.28 -22.00 8.62
N HIS A 187 -17.28 -21.31 9.16
CA HIS A 187 -15.86 -21.45 8.82
C HIS A 187 -15.01 -21.50 10.08
N LYS A 188 -14.08 -22.43 10.15
CA LYS A 188 -13.07 -22.42 11.22
C LYS A 188 -12.24 -21.14 11.10
N ALA A 189 -11.87 -20.54 12.22
CA ALA A 189 -10.99 -19.36 12.19
C ALA A 189 -9.69 -19.62 11.42
N SER A 190 -9.13 -20.83 11.54
CA SER A 190 -7.91 -21.26 10.81
C SER A 190 -8.08 -21.36 9.29
N SER A 191 -9.31 -21.37 8.78
CA SER A 191 -9.62 -21.38 7.34
C SER A 191 -10.03 -20.00 6.82
N ILE A 192 -10.05 -18.97 7.67
CA ILE A 192 -10.34 -17.58 7.27
C ILE A 192 -9.03 -16.81 7.15
N GLY A 193 -8.79 -16.17 6.00
CA GLY A 193 -7.74 -15.19 5.81
C GLY A 193 -8.32 -13.76 5.81
N ILE A 194 -7.61 -12.79 6.39
CA ILE A 194 -8.00 -11.37 6.34
C ILE A 194 -6.89 -10.60 5.64
N TYR A 195 -7.23 -9.73 4.69
CA TYR A 195 -6.24 -8.92 3.99
C TYR A 195 -6.81 -7.61 3.48
N GLY A 196 -5.92 -6.69 3.14
CA GLY A 196 -6.28 -5.45 2.47
C GLY A 196 -5.07 -4.62 2.09
N CYS A 197 -5.29 -3.58 1.27
CA CYS A 197 -4.25 -2.63 0.89
C CYS A 197 -4.50 -1.26 1.50
N SER A 198 -3.42 -0.50 1.79
CA SER A 198 -3.53 0.87 2.31
C SER A 198 -4.28 0.93 3.65
N ALA A 199 -5.38 1.66 3.72
CA ALA A 199 -6.26 1.68 4.90
C ALA A 199 -6.72 0.27 5.29
N GLY A 200 -7.05 -0.58 4.30
CA GLY A 200 -7.40 -1.98 4.52
C GLY A 200 -6.26 -2.83 5.08
N GLY A 201 -5.02 -2.57 4.64
CA GLY A 201 -3.84 -3.21 5.21
C GLY A 201 -3.59 -2.79 6.66
N ALA A 202 -3.77 -1.50 6.99
CA ALA A 202 -3.71 -1.02 8.36
C ALA A 202 -4.83 -1.64 9.22
N LEU A 203 -6.06 -1.73 8.70
CA LEU A 203 -7.18 -2.41 9.37
C LEU A 203 -6.91 -3.90 9.57
N SER A 204 -6.22 -4.57 8.62
CA SER A 204 -5.82 -5.97 8.79
C SER A 204 -4.87 -6.16 9.98
N ALA A 205 -3.91 -5.25 10.19
CA ALA A 205 -3.07 -5.25 11.39
C ALA A 205 -3.87 -4.93 12.66
N GLN A 206 -4.75 -3.93 12.59
CA GLN A 206 -5.55 -3.49 13.74
C GLN A 206 -6.56 -4.55 14.17
N ILE A 207 -7.23 -5.23 13.23
CA ILE A 207 -8.20 -6.27 13.59
C ILE A 207 -7.52 -7.48 14.23
N ALA A 208 -6.30 -7.84 13.84
CA ALA A 208 -5.54 -8.89 14.50
C ALA A 208 -5.18 -8.54 15.96
N ALA A 209 -4.98 -7.27 16.27
CA ALA A 209 -4.79 -6.80 17.64
C ALA A 209 -6.11 -6.68 18.41
N TRP A 210 -7.23 -6.43 17.72
CA TRP A 210 -8.57 -6.22 18.25
C TRP A 210 -9.25 -7.53 18.66
N LEU A 211 -9.26 -8.54 17.80
CA LEU A 211 -10.00 -9.79 18.00
C LEU A 211 -9.71 -10.49 19.34
N PRO A 212 -8.43 -10.69 19.76
CA PRO A 212 -8.15 -11.33 21.05
C PRO A 212 -8.64 -10.52 22.25
N ARG A 213 -8.70 -9.19 22.16
CA ARG A 213 -9.25 -8.32 23.24
C ARG A 213 -10.75 -8.48 23.40
N HIS A 214 -11.42 -8.98 22.37
CA HIS A 214 -12.87 -9.23 22.33
C HIS A 214 -13.21 -10.72 22.44
N GLY A 215 -12.23 -11.55 22.85
CA GLY A 215 -12.44 -12.98 23.07
C GLY A 215 -12.66 -13.79 21.80
N LEU A 216 -12.21 -13.28 20.64
CA LEU A 216 -12.35 -13.94 19.35
C LEU A 216 -11.04 -14.62 18.93
N PRO A 217 -11.12 -15.76 18.23
CA PRO A 217 -9.96 -16.43 17.68
C PRO A 217 -9.33 -15.60 16.57
N GLN A 218 -8.01 -15.75 16.39
CA GLN A 218 -7.29 -15.18 15.24
C GLN A 218 -7.70 -15.88 13.94
N PRO A 219 -7.70 -15.17 12.80
CA PRO A 219 -7.78 -15.80 11.49
C PRO A 219 -6.57 -16.69 11.24
N GLY A 220 -6.65 -17.58 10.25
CA GLY A 220 -5.56 -18.47 9.88
C GLY A 220 -4.33 -17.76 9.32
N ALA A 221 -4.52 -16.62 8.65
CA ALA A 221 -3.45 -15.83 8.04
C ALA A 221 -3.87 -14.37 7.81
N LEU A 222 -2.89 -13.46 7.73
CA LEU A 222 -3.08 -12.04 7.41
C LEU A 222 -2.31 -11.61 6.17
N GLY A 223 -2.92 -10.70 5.40
CA GLY A 223 -2.27 -9.92 4.36
C GLY A 223 -2.29 -8.43 4.70
N ILE A 224 -1.13 -7.80 4.82
CA ILE A 224 -0.96 -6.38 5.10
C ILE A 224 -0.23 -5.76 3.91
N PHE A 225 -0.98 -5.16 2.98
CA PHE A 225 -0.43 -4.64 1.74
C PHE A 225 -0.48 -3.11 1.74
N GLY A 226 0.56 -2.46 1.24
CA GLY A 226 0.64 -1.02 1.22
C GLY A 226 0.46 -0.35 2.60
N ALA A 227 0.87 -1.04 3.67
CA ALA A 227 0.68 -0.61 5.06
C ALA A 227 1.62 -1.35 6.01
N GLY A 228 1.42 -1.11 7.30
CA GLY A 228 2.04 -1.87 8.39
C GLY A 228 1.20 -1.79 9.66
N GLY A 229 1.65 -2.46 10.71
CA GLY A 229 1.09 -2.41 12.06
C GLY A 229 1.60 -1.24 12.89
N VAL A 230 1.93 -0.13 12.25
CA VAL A 230 2.29 1.16 12.85
C VAL A 230 1.54 2.28 12.15
N ARG A 231 1.57 3.47 12.75
CA ARG A 231 0.92 4.65 12.16
C ARG A 231 1.30 4.81 10.69
N PHE A 232 0.29 4.97 9.86
CA PHE A 232 0.42 5.20 8.43
C PHE A 232 1.27 6.46 8.14
N MET A 233 2.08 6.44 7.10
CA MET A 233 3.00 7.52 6.74
C MET A 233 3.97 7.91 7.88
N SER A 234 4.62 6.93 8.49
CA SER A 234 5.68 7.13 9.47
C SER A 234 7.01 6.57 8.98
N GLY A 235 8.10 7.03 9.57
CA GLY A 235 9.46 6.63 9.21
C GLY A 235 9.99 7.31 7.95
N ASP A 236 11.17 6.92 7.51
CA ASP A 236 11.92 7.55 6.41
C ASP A 236 11.16 7.52 5.08
N SER A 237 10.44 6.42 4.82
CA SER A 237 9.67 6.28 3.58
C SER A 237 8.58 7.35 3.41
N ALA A 238 8.04 7.88 4.49
CA ALA A 238 7.08 8.96 4.45
C ALA A 238 7.67 10.29 3.93
N TYR A 239 8.98 10.44 4.00
CA TYR A 239 9.70 11.63 3.50
C TYR A 239 10.34 11.40 2.14
N VAL A 240 11.01 10.28 1.94
CA VAL A 240 11.80 10.00 0.74
C VAL A 240 10.93 9.36 -0.34
N THR A 241 10.30 8.21 -0.05
CA THR A 241 9.64 7.41 -1.07
C THR A 241 8.25 7.94 -1.42
N ALA A 242 7.54 8.54 -0.46
CA ALA A 242 6.27 9.22 -0.74
C ALA A 242 6.43 10.35 -1.76
N TYR A 243 7.54 11.08 -1.67
CA TYR A 243 7.87 12.15 -2.60
C TYR A 243 8.25 11.62 -3.99
N THR A 244 9.02 10.53 -4.04
CA THR A 244 9.50 9.93 -5.30
C THR A 244 8.45 9.10 -6.02
N ASP A 245 7.36 8.70 -5.37
CA ASP A 245 6.22 8.04 -6.03
C ASP A 245 5.43 9.00 -6.92
N GLY A 246 5.49 10.31 -6.65
CA GLY A 246 4.76 11.34 -7.39
C GLY A 246 3.24 11.36 -7.12
N SER A 247 2.74 10.46 -6.29
CA SER A 247 1.31 10.35 -5.92
C SER A 247 0.97 11.14 -4.66
N PHE A 248 1.96 11.54 -3.89
CA PHE A 248 1.83 12.22 -2.61
C PHE A 248 2.55 13.56 -2.62
N PRO A 249 2.11 14.51 -1.78
CA PRO A 249 2.77 15.81 -1.71
C PRO A 249 4.21 15.66 -1.21
N PRO A 250 5.06 16.65 -1.49
CA PRO A 250 6.44 16.66 -1.00
C PRO A 250 6.50 16.54 0.53
N PRO A 251 7.68 16.23 1.09
CA PRO A 251 7.89 16.23 2.53
C PRO A 251 7.42 17.53 3.16
N LEU A 252 6.82 17.44 4.35
CA LEU A 252 6.36 18.61 5.09
C LEU A 252 7.55 19.48 5.48
N LYS A 253 7.38 20.78 5.40
CA LYS A 253 8.26 21.72 6.08
C LYS A 253 8.03 21.66 7.59
N PRO A 254 9.01 22.06 8.41
CA PRO A 254 8.83 22.16 9.85
C PRO A 254 7.58 22.99 10.19
N GLY A 255 6.69 22.42 11.03
CA GLY A 255 5.44 23.06 11.44
C GLY A 255 4.23 22.87 10.52
N GLU A 256 4.41 22.30 9.32
CA GLU A 256 3.28 21.94 8.45
C GLU A 256 2.58 20.66 8.93
N VAL A 257 1.27 20.62 8.77
CA VAL A 257 0.45 19.43 9.08
C VAL A 257 0.01 18.78 7.77
N ARG A 258 0.16 17.46 7.67
CA ARG A 258 -0.32 16.71 6.51
C ARG A 258 -1.85 16.79 6.42
N ALA A 259 -2.36 16.84 5.20
CA ALA A 259 -3.77 16.67 4.94
C ALA A 259 -4.27 15.35 5.53
N ASP A 260 -5.39 15.41 6.25
CA ASP A 260 -6.00 14.23 6.85
C ASP A 260 -6.83 13.47 5.81
N MET A 261 -6.24 12.45 5.21
CA MET A 261 -6.92 11.57 4.26
C MET A 261 -8.09 10.80 4.89
N SER A 262 -8.06 10.61 6.21
CA SER A 262 -9.14 9.89 6.92
C SER A 262 -10.38 10.75 7.17
N ARG A 263 -10.32 12.03 6.82
CA ARG A 263 -11.43 12.98 7.01
C ARG A 263 -11.99 12.95 8.44
N GLY A 264 -11.12 12.91 9.44
CA GLY A 264 -11.49 12.91 10.84
C GLY A 264 -11.82 11.54 11.43
N TYR A 265 -11.66 10.45 10.68
CA TYR A 265 -11.94 9.09 11.20
C TYR A 265 -11.21 8.81 12.52
N PHE A 266 -9.98 9.30 12.67
CA PHE A 266 -9.18 9.13 13.88
C PHE A 266 -9.19 10.34 14.83
N SER A 267 -10.04 11.36 14.60
CA SER A 267 -10.00 12.60 15.36
C SER A 267 -10.27 12.43 16.85
N ALA A 268 -11.14 11.47 17.23
CA ALA A 268 -11.45 11.12 18.62
C ALA A 268 -10.70 9.88 19.13
N ALA A 269 -9.83 9.27 18.30
CA ALA A 269 -9.10 8.08 18.71
C ALA A 269 -8.07 8.40 19.80
N ASN A 270 -7.99 7.53 20.80
CA ASN A 270 -6.88 7.57 21.75
C ASN A 270 -5.58 7.18 21.01
N LYS A 271 -4.68 8.14 20.83
CA LYS A 271 -3.41 7.94 20.09
C LYS A 271 -2.50 6.92 20.76
N ASP A 272 -2.70 6.65 22.04
CA ASP A 272 -1.95 5.67 22.82
C ASP A 272 -2.61 4.28 22.81
N ASP A 273 -3.74 4.09 22.12
CA ASP A 273 -4.34 2.77 21.98
C ASP A 273 -3.41 1.85 21.16
N PRO A 274 -2.91 0.75 21.79
CA PRO A 274 -2.02 -0.19 21.13
C PRO A 274 -2.59 -0.80 19.84
N VAL A 275 -3.91 -0.83 19.67
CA VAL A 275 -4.57 -1.32 18.45
C VAL A 275 -4.20 -0.48 17.22
N LEU A 276 -3.93 0.82 17.40
CA LEU A 276 -3.55 1.70 16.28
C LEU A 276 -2.14 1.44 15.74
N SER A 277 -1.26 0.88 16.58
CA SER A 277 0.13 0.60 16.20
C SER A 277 0.63 -0.70 16.83
N PRO A 278 -0.01 -1.85 16.54
CA PRO A 278 0.26 -3.11 17.24
C PRO A 278 1.71 -3.61 17.09
N ALA A 279 2.43 -3.24 16.05
CA ALA A 279 3.81 -3.62 15.86
C ALA A 279 4.78 -2.97 16.86
N LEU A 280 4.35 -1.93 17.58
CA LEU A 280 5.11 -1.32 18.67
C LEU A 280 4.86 -2.01 20.02
N HIS A 281 3.98 -3.01 20.07
CA HIS A 281 3.54 -3.70 21.29
C HIS A 281 3.85 -5.21 21.17
N PRO A 282 4.98 -5.70 21.75
CA PRO A 282 5.43 -7.08 21.61
C PRO A 282 4.39 -8.13 22.01
N ASP A 283 3.63 -7.89 23.06
CA ASP A 283 2.59 -8.82 23.55
C ASP A 283 1.39 -8.93 22.58
N MET A 284 1.16 -7.93 21.76
CA MET A 284 0.12 -7.95 20.73
C MET A 284 0.61 -8.66 19.48
N ILE A 285 1.77 -8.21 18.96
CA ILE A 285 2.32 -8.76 17.73
C ILE A 285 2.63 -10.25 17.83
N ALA A 286 3.01 -10.73 19.01
CA ALA A 286 3.26 -12.15 19.27
C ALA A 286 2.01 -13.04 19.11
N LYS A 287 0.82 -12.46 19.07
CA LYS A 287 -0.45 -13.18 18.86
C LYS A 287 -0.92 -13.17 17.41
N PHE A 288 -0.19 -12.53 16.52
CA PHE A 288 -0.56 -12.48 15.12
C PHE A 288 -0.42 -13.87 14.47
N PRO A 289 -1.30 -14.21 13.52
CA PRO A 289 -1.13 -15.39 12.70
C PRO A 289 -0.01 -15.18 11.66
N PRO A 290 0.35 -16.20 10.87
CA PRO A 290 1.23 -16.03 9.71
C PRO A 290 0.82 -14.81 8.88
N THR A 291 1.77 -13.95 8.56
CA THR A 291 1.50 -12.64 7.95
C THR A 291 2.33 -12.41 6.69
N LEU A 292 1.66 -12.03 5.60
CA LEU A 292 2.30 -11.54 4.37
C LEU A 292 2.22 -10.01 4.33
N LEU A 293 3.37 -9.37 4.10
CA LEU A 293 3.45 -7.93 3.85
C LEU A 293 3.90 -7.68 2.40
N ILE A 294 3.27 -6.72 1.74
CA ILE A 294 3.66 -6.29 0.38
C ILE A 294 3.75 -4.76 0.35
N THR A 295 4.88 -4.26 -0.12
CA THR A 295 5.16 -2.84 -0.31
C THR A 295 6.05 -2.63 -1.53
N GLY A 296 6.49 -1.42 -1.82
CA GLY A 296 7.41 -1.10 -2.89
C GLY A 296 8.54 -0.19 -2.46
N THR A 297 9.66 -0.19 -3.20
CA THR A 297 10.81 0.68 -2.88
C THR A 297 10.49 2.17 -3.04
N ARG A 298 9.42 2.51 -3.76
CA ARG A 298 8.90 3.88 -3.90
C ARG A 298 7.60 4.12 -3.14
N ALA A 299 7.21 3.20 -2.26
CA ALA A 299 5.97 3.32 -1.49
C ALA A 299 6.19 3.99 -0.14
N MET A 300 5.31 4.91 0.21
CA MET A 300 5.35 5.62 1.50
C MET A 300 5.17 4.71 2.71
N ASP A 301 4.62 3.53 2.50
CA ASP A 301 4.35 2.50 3.50
C ASP A 301 5.52 1.54 3.70
N MET A 302 6.65 1.74 3.02
CA MET A 302 7.80 0.85 3.14
C MET A 302 8.34 0.78 4.57
N SER A 303 8.55 1.92 5.25
CA SER A 303 8.99 1.91 6.65
C SER A 303 7.99 1.23 7.60
N PRO A 304 6.68 1.51 7.55
CA PRO A 304 5.67 0.74 8.27
C PRO A 304 5.75 -0.78 8.03
N ALA A 305 5.90 -1.23 6.79
CA ALA A 305 6.01 -2.64 6.46
C ALA A 305 7.29 -3.28 7.02
N VAL A 306 8.44 -2.62 6.86
CA VAL A 306 9.74 -3.08 7.39
C VAL A 306 9.71 -3.20 8.92
N VAL A 307 9.20 -2.18 9.62
CA VAL A 307 9.09 -2.19 11.09
C VAL A 307 8.19 -3.33 11.56
N THR A 308 7.05 -3.51 10.88
CA THR A 308 6.09 -4.57 11.22
C THR A 308 6.69 -5.96 10.99
N ASN A 309 7.32 -6.19 9.84
CA ASN A 309 7.99 -7.47 9.56
C ASN A 309 9.08 -7.77 10.60
N SER A 310 9.89 -6.78 10.95
CA SER A 310 10.93 -6.91 11.97
C SER A 310 10.35 -7.26 13.34
N ALA A 311 9.21 -6.66 13.72
CA ALA A 311 8.51 -6.96 14.96
C ALA A 311 7.95 -8.39 14.97
N LEU A 312 7.35 -8.85 13.85
CA LEU A 312 6.86 -10.23 13.69
C LEU A 312 7.99 -11.25 13.82
N ILE A 313 9.10 -11.03 13.12
CA ILE A 313 10.28 -11.91 13.21
C ILE A 313 10.80 -11.97 14.66
N LYS A 314 10.94 -10.83 15.33
CA LYS A 314 11.38 -10.75 16.74
C LYS A 314 10.42 -11.47 17.69
N ALA A 315 9.13 -11.49 17.38
CA ALA A 315 8.09 -12.20 18.13
C ALA A 315 7.94 -13.68 17.71
N HIS A 316 8.80 -14.20 16.83
CA HIS A 316 8.75 -15.56 16.28
C HIS A 316 7.43 -15.87 15.53
N VAL A 317 6.75 -14.86 15.01
CA VAL A 317 5.57 -15.03 14.15
C VAL A 317 6.04 -15.25 12.70
N PRO A 318 5.58 -16.30 12.01
CA PRO A 318 5.91 -16.52 10.62
C PRO A 318 5.50 -15.30 9.77
N SER A 319 6.44 -14.69 9.08
CA SER A 319 6.17 -13.54 8.23
C SER A 319 6.98 -13.58 6.94
N THR A 320 6.39 -13.00 5.89
CA THR A 320 7.04 -12.80 4.58
C THR A 320 6.85 -11.34 4.19
N LEU A 321 7.93 -10.68 3.79
CA LEU A 321 7.89 -9.32 3.26
C LEU A 321 8.32 -9.35 1.79
N ILE A 322 7.45 -8.87 0.91
CA ILE A 322 7.73 -8.64 -0.52
C ILE A 322 7.86 -7.14 -0.74
N VAL A 323 8.99 -6.72 -1.29
CA VAL A 323 9.24 -5.32 -1.65
C VAL A 323 9.44 -5.25 -3.17
N GLY A 324 8.44 -4.72 -3.87
CA GLY A 324 8.50 -4.55 -5.33
C GLY A 324 9.47 -3.42 -5.72
N GLU A 325 10.50 -3.74 -6.51
CA GLU A 325 11.47 -2.75 -6.94
C GLU A 325 10.85 -1.74 -7.91
N GLY A 326 11.05 -0.45 -7.65
CA GLY A 326 10.45 0.64 -8.43
C GLY A 326 8.94 0.80 -8.23
N MET A 327 8.30 -0.04 -7.41
CA MET A 327 6.85 -0.01 -7.21
C MET A 327 6.45 1.04 -6.17
N GLY A 328 5.32 1.71 -6.45
CA GLY A 328 4.67 2.65 -5.54
C GLY A 328 3.62 1.99 -4.65
N HIS A 329 2.90 2.85 -3.93
CA HIS A 329 1.82 2.46 -3.02
C HIS A 329 0.72 1.65 -3.72
N CYS A 330 0.34 0.52 -3.16
CA CYS A 330 -0.70 -0.39 -3.69
C CYS A 330 -0.53 -0.74 -5.18
N TYR A 331 0.70 -1.00 -5.64
CA TYR A 331 0.96 -1.36 -7.03
C TYR A 331 0.17 -2.60 -7.52
N ILE A 332 -0.33 -3.41 -6.60
CA ILE A 332 -1.21 -4.55 -6.89
C ILE A 332 -2.52 -4.16 -7.61
N TYR A 333 -2.89 -2.88 -7.64
CA TYR A 333 -4.05 -2.39 -8.39
C TYR A 333 -3.81 -2.34 -9.92
N GLN A 334 -2.57 -2.48 -10.35
CA GLN A 334 -2.16 -2.31 -11.75
C GLN A 334 -1.96 -3.67 -12.41
N SER A 335 -3.06 -4.35 -12.77
CA SER A 335 -3.04 -5.71 -13.38
C SER A 335 -2.23 -5.83 -14.67
N ASN A 336 -1.95 -4.71 -15.36
CA ASN A 336 -1.11 -4.67 -16.53
C ASN A 336 0.39 -4.82 -16.20
N LEU A 337 0.80 -4.67 -14.94
CA LEU A 337 2.20 -4.82 -14.52
C LEU A 337 2.51 -6.30 -14.21
N PRO A 338 3.63 -6.83 -14.71
CA PRO A 338 4.14 -8.14 -14.29
C PRO A 338 4.29 -8.24 -12.78
N GLU A 339 4.87 -7.23 -12.13
CA GLU A 339 5.10 -7.16 -10.69
C GLU A 339 3.80 -7.28 -9.88
N ALA A 340 2.70 -6.70 -10.38
CA ALA A 340 1.39 -6.82 -9.73
C ALA A 340 0.82 -8.23 -9.87
N ARG A 341 0.98 -8.86 -11.03
CA ARG A 341 0.54 -10.25 -11.25
C ARG A 341 1.32 -11.24 -10.39
N ASP A 342 2.64 -11.04 -10.29
CA ASP A 342 3.50 -11.84 -9.39
C ASP A 342 3.08 -11.67 -7.93
N ALA A 343 2.75 -10.44 -7.51
CA ALA A 343 2.23 -10.18 -6.18
C ALA A 343 0.87 -10.87 -5.94
N HIS A 344 -0.06 -10.84 -6.91
CA HIS A 344 -1.33 -11.56 -6.79
C HIS A 344 -1.10 -13.07 -6.63
N GLN A 345 -0.19 -13.66 -7.40
CA GLN A 345 0.14 -15.08 -7.25
C GLN A 345 0.75 -15.38 -5.89
N ALA A 346 1.67 -14.54 -5.41
CA ALA A 346 2.27 -14.69 -4.08
C ALA A 346 1.24 -14.59 -2.95
N ILE A 347 0.24 -13.70 -3.07
CA ILE A 347 -0.89 -13.61 -2.12
C ILE A 347 -1.68 -14.91 -2.10
N VAL A 348 -2.04 -15.43 -3.27
CA VAL A 348 -2.79 -16.67 -3.40
C VAL A 348 -2.04 -17.86 -2.80
N ASP A 349 -0.76 -17.99 -3.13
CA ASP A 349 0.07 -19.10 -2.63
C ASP A 349 0.28 -19.01 -1.13
N PHE A 350 0.45 -17.81 -0.58
CA PHE A 350 0.54 -17.58 0.85
C PHE A 350 -0.73 -18.04 1.59
N PHE A 351 -1.91 -17.63 1.12
CA PHE A 351 -3.16 -18.05 1.77
C PHE A 351 -3.42 -19.55 1.61
N ARG A 352 -3.12 -20.15 0.46
CA ARG A 352 -3.21 -21.61 0.28
C ARG A 352 -2.32 -22.39 1.25
N ALA A 353 -1.13 -21.90 1.51
CA ALA A 353 -0.18 -22.57 2.40
C ALA A 353 -0.55 -22.46 3.88
N ASN A 354 -1.24 -21.38 4.29
CA ASN A 354 -1.46 -21.07 5.69
C ASN A 354 -2.90 -21.29 6.18
N LEU A 355 -3.89 -21.36 5.30
CA LEU A 355 -5.28 -21.65 5.67
C LEU A 355 -5.55 -23.16 5.70
N LYS A 356 -6.26 -23.61 6.75
CA LYS A 356 -6.47 -25.05 7.06
C LYS A 356 -7.94 -25.41 7.05
#